data_9c094c398607c352a83fbdabe04ad14b
#
_entry.id   9c094c398607c352a83fbdabe04ad14b
#
_cell.length_a   1.000
_cell.length_b   1.000
_cell.length_c   1.000
_cell.angle_alpha   90.00
_cell.angle_beta   90.00
_cell.angle_gamma   90.00
#
_symmetry.space_group_name_H-M   'P 1'
#
loop_
_entity.id
_entity.type
_entity.pdbx_description
1 polymer ?
#
loop_
_entity_poly.entity_id
_entity_poly.type
_entity_poly.pdbx_seq_one_letter_code
_entity_poly.pdbx_strand_id
1 'polypeptide(L)'
;MNRTIRRLSVAAVVSALVLTACGRGGDDDKADGDGSVGPGVTEEPCPDAVDETKGCIYLGTISDLTGPFKGVGVPLTAGGAAFWKYVNENGGVGGYEVNVTEFVRDNAYNPETHQQVYSEIKDEVLAMAQSLGTVATESMLMDADAKELLVVPATLGSNWYFEDRVLEIGTSYCAEAMNAVDYGVDELDADSIAAVHFPGDYGDDAMVGARIAAKERDAEFTDIQTGPGADQQAAAVKAVVDSGADLVVLSTGPLEVAAIVGGAVQAGFKGKFVGSIPTWNGALLQSPAAPALQASYMWATSFPLWDTDSPGFEAMRAANGDQTPNDYFALGWTGGYIMKAVLEQAIEDDDLSRAHLLDVATSLTEVDSEGMLPEGSANYAGDVNEQAVRSSNFGVPTPGTSTGIGPSVEDYTGPTAEGYDFKEACFLQK
;
A
#
# COMPACT_ATOMS: atom_id res chain seq x y z
N MET A 1 75.76 -13.11 0.16
CA MET A 1 76.68 -12.49 -0.83
C MET A 1 76.05 -11.19 -1.27
N ASN A 2 76.37 -10.07 -0.62
CA ASN A 2 77.18 -8.92 -1.03
C ASN A 2 76.85 -8.44 -2.45
N ARG A 3 76.37 -7.21 -2.67
CA ARG A 3 76.95 -5.86 -2.55
C ARG A 3 75.93 -4.86 -3.08
N THR A 4 75.62 -3.78 -2.56
CA THR A 4 76.24 -2.50 -2.19
C THR A 4 75.70 -1.33 -3.04
N ILE A 5 75.06 -0.43 -2.38
CA ILE A 5 74.97 1.04 -2.44
C ILE A 5 75.51 1.74 -3.71
N ARG A 6 74.71 2.69 -4.24
CA ARG A 6 75.15 4.05 -4.54
C ARG A 6 74.02 5.08 -4.53
N ARG A 7 74.15 6.02 -3.60
CA ARG A 7 73.48 7.33 -3.59
C ARG A 7 74.11 8.24 -4.63
N LEU A 8 73.31 9.04 -5.32
CA LEU A 8 73.75 10.31 -5.88
C LEU A 8 72.60 11.32 -5.77
N SER A 9 72.87 12.33 -4.98
CA SER A 9 72.13 13.57 -4.84
C SER A 9 72.56 14.53 -5.94
N VAL A 10 71.64 15.23 -6.62
CA VAL A 10 71.95 16.50 -7.32
C VAL A 10 70.79 17.46 -7.10
N ALA A 11 71.14 18.68 -6.85
CA ALA A 11 70.38 19.78 -6.31
C ALA A 11 69.49 20.51 -7.31
N ALA A 12 68.49 21.12 -6.73
CA ALA A 12 67.72 22.32 -6.99
C ALA A 12 68.01 23.16 -8.29
N VAL A 13 66.87 23.45 -8.99
CA VAL A 13 66.71 24.79 -9.62
C VAL A 13 65.21 25.18 -9.40
N VAL A 14 65.02 26.28 -8.70
CA VAL A 14 63.76 27.01 -8.52
C VAL A 14 63.55 27.83 -9.81
N SER A 15 62.39 27.65 -10.43
CA SER A 15 61.83 28.60 -11.38
C SER A 15 60.42 28.90 -11.05
N ALA A 16 60.17 30.05 -10.48
CA ALA A 16 58.83 30.61 -10.24
C ALA A 16 58.20 31.00 -11.58
N LEU A 17 57.07 30.39 -11.89
CA LEU A 17 56.14 30.90 -12.91
C LEU A 17 54.86 31.25 -12.21
N VAL A 18 54.57 32.52 -12.08
CA VAL A 18 53.33 33.10 -11.67
C VAL A 18 52.35 32.93 -12.81
N LEU A 19 51.34 32.04 -12.61
CA LEU A 19 50.16 32.01 -13.44
C LEU A 19 48.98 32.42 -12.55
N THR A 20 48.47 33.59 -12.84
CA THR A 20 47.19 34.08 -12.32
C THR A 20 46.08 33.15 -12.76
N ALA A 21 45.61 32.27 -11.86
CA ALA A 21 44.33 31.61 -11.98
C ALA A 21 43.32 32.45 -11.21
N CYS A 22 42.25 32.89 -11.88
CA CYS A 22 41.07 33.45 -11.26
C CYS A 22 40.54 32.47 -10.25
N GLY A 23 40.65 32.80 -8.98
CA GLY A 23 40.02 32.11 -7.89
C GLY A 23 38.52 32.31 -7.99
N ARG A 24 37.80 31.23 -8.08
CA ARG A 24 36.38 31.17 -7.71
C ARG A 24 36.40 31.02 -6.19
N GLY A 25 36.06 32.11 -5.51
CA GLY A 25 35.93 32.12 -4.06
C GLY A 25 34.88 31.12 -3.65
N GLY A 26 35.26 30.23 -2.77
CA GLY A 26 34.31 29.59 -1.89
C GLY A 26 33.95 30.61 -0.83
N ASP A 27 32.81 31.18 -0.90
CA ASP A 27 32.20 31.84 0.24
C ASP A 27 31.76 30.73 1.18
N ASP A 28 32.39 30.66 2.34
CA ASP A 28 31.85 30.08 3.55
C ASP A 28 30.71 31.01 4.01
N ASP A 29 29.59 31.00 3.33
CA ASP A 29 28.39 31.61 3.81
C ASP A 29 27.81 30.69 4.89
N LYS A 30 27.82 31.22 6.11
CA LYS A 30 27.09 30.72 7.23
C LYS A 30 25.62 30.68 6.81
N ALA A 31 25.06 29.49 6.76
CA ALA A 31 23.63 29.29 6.70
C ALA A 31 22.98 29.91 7.93
N ASP A 32 22.45 31.12 7.77
CA ASP A 32 21.39 31.61 8.64
C ASP A 32 20.05 31.11 8.03
N GLY A 33 19.42 30.12 8.66
CA GLY A 33 18.00 29.84 8.57
C GLY A 33 17.43 29.51 7.19
N ASP A 34 18.08 28.63 6.42
CA ASP A 34 17.47 28.04 5.22
C ASP A 34 17.12 26.58 5.54
N GLY A 35 15.82 26.27 5.58
CA GLY A 35 15.32 24.91 5.86
C GLY A 35 15.97 23.89 4.93
N SER A 36 16.17 22.67 5.41
CA SER A 36 16.73 21.60 4.60
C SER A 36 15.68 21.08 3.61
N VAL A 37 16.03 20.96 2.34
CA VAL A 37 15.13 20.44 1.30
C VAL A 37 15.72 19.18 0.66
N GLY A 38 14.85 18.17 0.50
CA GLY A 38 15.20 16.92 -0.15
C GLY A 38 15.09 16.94 -1.68
N PRO A 39 15.51 15.85 -2.33
CA PRO A 39 15.22 15.65 -3.75
C PRO A 39 13.71 15.75 -4.04
N GLY A 40 13.36 16.28 -5.21
CA GLY A 40 11.97 16.43 -5.62
C GLY A 40 11.24 17.64 -5.00
N VAL A 41 11.95 18.54 -4.33
CA VAL A 41 11.41 19.84 -3.86
C VAL A 41 12.02 20.98 -4.64
N THR A 42 11.21 21.91 -5.12
CA THR A 42 11.67 23.08 -5.89
C THR A 42 10.82 24.31 -5.62
N GLU A 43 11.45 25.49 -5.69
CA GLU A 43 10.77 26.79 -5.67
C GLU A 43 10.01 27.09 -6.98
N GLU A 44 10.32 26.37 -8.07
CA GLU A 44 9.60 26.51 -9.33
C GLU A 44 8.21 25.87 -9.21
N PRO A 45 7.16 26.47 -9.83
CA PRO A 45 5.82 25.91 -9.76
C PRO A 45 5.73 24.54 -10.43
N CYS A 46 4.78 23.72 -10.00
CA CYS A 46 4.46 22.46 -10.65
C CYS A 46 4.07 22.68 -12.13
N PRO A 47 4.30 21.69 -13.03
CA PRO A 47 3.97 21.82 -14.46
C PRO A 47 2.50 22.23 -14.74
N ASP A 48 1.57 21.71 -13.95
CA ASP A 48 0.13 22.01 -14.05
C ASP A 48 -0.37 22.77 -12.79
N ALA A 49 0.45 23.73 -12.30
CA ALA A 49 0.15 24.45 -11.08
C ALA A 49 -1.21 25.16 -11.14
N VAL A 50 -1.95 25.09 -10.04
CA VAL A 50 -3.16 25.90 -9.80
C VAL A 50 -2.75 27.33 -9.41
N ASP A 51 -1.66 27.45 -8.65
CA ASP A 51 -1.08 28.71 -8.19
C ASP A 51 0.42 28.77 -8.57
N GLU A 52 0.72 29.51 -9.64
CA GLU A 52 2.10 29.68 -10.16
C GLU A 52 3.05 30.41 -9.17
N THR A 53 2.58 30.83 -8.01
CA THR A 53 3.40 31.48 -6.98
C THR A 53 3.95 30.51 -5.94
N LYS A 54 3.58 29.24 -6.03
CA LYS A 54 4.00 28.16 -5.11
C LYS A 54 5.11 27.31 -5.70
N GLY A 55 5.93 26.75 -4.82
CA GLY A 55 6.88 25.71 -5.19
C GLY A 55 6.20 24.36 -5.49
N CYS A 56 6.98 23.37 -5.89
CA CYS A 56 6.50 22.04 -6.23
C CYS A 56 7.20 20.97 -5.40
N ILE A 57 6.40 20.04 -4.86
CA ILE A 57 6.87 18.78 -4.27
C ILE A 57 6.49 17.63 -5.20
N TYR A 58 7.48 16.90 -5.70
CA TYR A 58 7.27 15.73 -6.54
C TYR A 58 7.26 14.47 -5.68
N LEU A 59 6.21 13.65 -5.82
CA LEU A 59 6.09 12.33 -5.22
C LEU A 59 6.02 11.26 -6.31
N GLY A 60 6.62 10.09 -6.03
CA GLY A 60 6.64 8.97 -6.95
C GLY A 60 5.39 8.09 -6.82
N THR A 61 4.95 7.51 -7.94
CA THR A 61 3.87 6.53 -8.00
C THR A 61 4.29 5.35 -8.87
N ILE A 62 4.38 4.15 -8.29
CA ILE A 62 4.61 2.92 -9.04
C ILE A 62 3.42 2.00 -8.83
N SER A 63 2.78 1.59 -9.93
CA SER A 63 1.53 0.84 -9.90
C SER A 63 1.48 -0.24 -10.97
N ASP A 64 0.55 -1.18 -10.86
CA ASP A 64 0.23 -2.10 -11.94
C ASP A 64 -0.83 -1.46 -12.87
N LEU A 65 -0.38 -0.95 -14.00
CA LEU A 65 -1.26 -0.30 -14.97
C LEU A 65 -1.62 -1.21 -16.16
N THR A 66 -0.85 -2.28 -16.39
CA THR A 66 -1.05 -3.17 -17.54
C THR A 66 -1.09 -4.65 -17.19
N GLY A 67 -0.66 -5.05 -15.99
CA GLY A 67 -0.56 -6.43 -15.53
C GLY A 67 -1.85 -7.03 -14.95
N PRO A 68 -1.73 -8.09 -14.15
CA PRO A 68 -2.87 -8.85 -13.62
C PRO A 68 -3.73 -8.05 -12.64
N PHE A 69 -3.16 -7.09 -11.90
CA PHE A 69 -3.87 -6.23 -10.96
C PHE A 69 -4.17 -4.83 -11.51
N LYS A 70 -4.15 -4.62 -12.83
CA LYS A 70 -4.52 -3.33 -13.43
C LYS A 70 -5.93 -2.85 -13.03
N GLY A 71 -6.83 -3.78 -12.73
CA GLY A 71 -8.19 -3.46 -12.23
C GLY A 71 -8.18 -2.85 -10.82
N VAL A 72 -7.08 -2.97 -10.09
CA VAL A 72 -6.78 -2.34 -8.81
C VAL A 72 -5.91 -1.11 -9.03
N GLY A 73 -4.77 -1.27 -9.69
CA GLY A 73 -3.73 -0.25 -9.81
C GLY A 73 -4.17 1.01 -10.57
N VAL A 74 -4.93 0.86 -11.65
CA VAL A 74 -5.40 2.01 -12.45
C VAL A 74 -6.33 2.93 -11.64
N PRO A 75 -7.44 2.45 -11.03
CA PRO A 75 -8.31 3.32 -10.24
C PRO A 75 -7.62 3.84 -8.97
N LEU A 76 -6.75 3.07 -8.34
CA LEU A 76 -5.98 3.49 -7.17
C LEU A 76 -5.06 4.68 -7.50
N THR A 77 -4.30 4.59 -8.59
CA THR A 77 -3.46 5.69 -9.09
C THR A 77 -4.31 6.94 -9.43
N ALA A 78 -5.48 6.74 -10.03
CA ALA A 78 -6.39 7.85 -10.34
C ALA A 78 -6.94 8.51 -9.06
N GLY A 79 -7.23 7.74 -8.03
CA GLY A 79 -7.68 8.26 -6.72
C GLY A 79 -6.62 9.11 -6.03
N GLY A 80 -5.37 8.63 -5.99
CA GLY A 80 -4.24 9.40 -5.45
C GLY A 80 -3.99 10.71 -6.21
N ALA A 81 -4.06 10.67 -7.55
CA ALA A 81 -3.92 11.87 -8.37
C ALA A 81 -5.08 12.87 -8.13
N ALA A 82 -6.31 12.37 -7.97
CA ALA A 82 -7.48 13.21 -7.68
C ALA A 82 -7.39 13.85 -6.28
N PHE A 83 -6.87 13.14 -5.27
CA PHE A 83 -6.61 13.67 -3.94
C PHE A 83 -5.64 14.85 -3.99
N TRP A 84 -4.49 14.69 -4.60
CA TRP A 84 -3.50 15.76 -4.65
C TRP A 84 -3.95 16.95 -5.50
N LYS A 85 -4.71 16.70 -6.57
CA LYS A 85 -5.37 17.77 -7.31
C LYS A 85 -6.34 18.53 -6.39
N TYR A 86 -7.17 17.84 -5.61
CA TYR A 86 -8.07 18.45 -4.64
C TYR A 86 -7.31 19.28 -3.60
N VAL A 87 -6.21 18.76 -3.04
CA VAL A 87 -5.36 19.49 -2.10
C VAL A 87 -4.80 20.76 -2.73
N ASN A 88 -4.26 20.68 -3.94
CA ASN A 88 -3.71 21.84 -4.66
C ASN A 88 -4.79 22.91 -4.93
N GLU A 89 -5.99 22.51 -5.37
CA GLU A 89 -7.13 23.41 -5.62
C GLU A 89 -7.64 24.06 -4.31
N ASN A 90 -7.38 23.47 -3.15
CA ASN A 90 -7.75 24.00 -1.83
C ASN A 90 -6.59 24.67 -1.09
N GLY A 91 -5.54 25.06 -1.78
CA GLY A 91 -4.46 25.86 -1.23
C GLY A 91 -3.12 25.15 -1.11
N GLY A 92 -2.99 23.91 -1.56
CA GLY A 92 -1.75 23.12 -1.51
C GLY A 92 -1.32 22.79 -0.08
N VAL A 93 -0.04 22.60 0.13
CA VAL A 93 0.56 22.30 1.44
C VAL A 93 1.62 23.35 1.74
N GLY A 94 1.36 24.24 2.67
CA GLY A 94 2.32 25.17 3.29
C GLY A 94 3.14 26.04 2.33
N GLY A 95 2.69 26.38 1.15
CA GLY A 95 3.45 27.16 0.15
C GLY A 95 3.89 26.34 -1.05
N TYR A 96 3.57 25.05 -1.07
CA TYR A 96 3.84 24.14 -2.18
C TYR A 96 2.55 23.57 -2.75
N GLU A 97 2.61 23.17 -4.03
CA GLU A 97 1.71 22.21 -4.62
C GLU A 97 2.39 20.86 -4.73
N VAL A 98 1.63 19.77 -4.76
CA VAL A 98 2.16 18.41 -4.83
C VAL A 98 1.83 17.81 -6.19
N ASN A 99 2.85 17.29 -6.88
CA ASN A 99 2.72 16.60 -8.16
C ASN A 99 3.02 15.11 -7.99
N VAL A 100 2.03 14.27 -8.27
CA VAL A 100 2.13 12.80 -8.26
C VAL A 100 2.01 12.18 -9.65
N THR A 101 1.86 12.99 -10.69
CA THR A 101 1.57 12.52 -12.05
C THR A 101 2.80 12.43 -12.94
N GLU A 102 3.81 13.28 -12.72
CA GLU A 102 5.06 13.30 -13.51
C GLU A 102 5.83 11.98 -13.38
N PHE A 103 5.88 11.43 -12.18
CA PHE A 103 6.66 10.23 -11.85
C PHE A 103 5.78 9.00 -11.65
N VAL A 104 4.70 8.87 -12.45
CA VAL A 104 3.92 7.63 -12.53
C VAL A 104 4.67 6.61 -13.38
N ARG A 105 4.83 5.39 -12.87
CA ARG A 105 5.48 4.27 -13.57
C ARG A 105 4.65 3.00 -13.47
N ASP A 106 4.66 2.23 -14.54
CA ASP A 106 4.00 0.90 -14.62
C ASP A 106 5.01 -0.20 -14.28
N ASN A 107 4.71 -0.99 -13.25
CA ASN A 107 5.52 -2.15 -12.88
C ASN A 107 5.00 -3.46 -13.52
N ALA A 108 3.82 -3.44 -14.15
CA ALA A 108 3.14 -4.63 -14.67
C ALA A 108 3.08 -5.79 -13.66
N TYR A 109 3.04 -5.48 -12.36
CA TYR A 109 3.10 -6.41 -11.21
C TYR A 109 4.33 -7.33 -11.24
N ASN A 110 5.45 -6.81 -11.71
CA ASN A 110 6.72 -7.53 -11.81
C ASN A 110 7.79 -6.85 -10.95
N PRO A 111 8.41 -7.55 -9.97
CA PRO A 111 9.40 -6.96 -9.05
C PRO A 111 10.66 -6.43 -9.75
N GLU A 112 11.13 -7.09 -10.81
CA GLU A 112 12.32 -6.63 -11.56
C GLU A 112 12.01 -5.33 -12.32
N THR A 113 10.83 -5.25 -12.94
CA THR A 113 10.35 -4.02 -13.60
C THR A 113 10.17 -2.92 -12.57
N HIS A 114 9.59 -3.24 -11.40
CA HIS A 114 9.41 -2.29 -10.32
C HIS A 114 10.73 -1.66 -9.88
N GLN A 115 11.75 -2.48 -9.61
CA GLN A 115 13.07 -2.00 -9.24
C GLN A 115 13.73 -1.14 -10.32
N GLN A 116 13.51 -1.50 -11.60
CA GLN A 116 14.02 -0.71 -12.72
C GLN A 116 13.38 0.68 -12.75
N VAL A 117 12.03 0.77 -12.75
CA VAL A 117 11.33 2.05 -12.86
C VAL A 117 11.49 2.90 -11.58
N TYR A 118 11.61 2.27 -10.40
CA TYR A 118 12.02 2.95 -9.18
C TYR A 118 13.39 3.62 -9.33
N SER A 119 14.37 2.92 -9.90
CA SER A 119 15.71 3.45 -10.12
C SER A 119 15.74 4.66 -11.07
N GLU A 120 14.72 4.82 -11.91
CA GLU A 120 14.58 5.97 -12.82
C GLU A 120 14.08 7.23 -12.10
N ILE A 121 13.32 7.09 -11.00
CA ILE A 121 12.62 8.21 -10.37
C ILE A 121 13.08 8.53 -8.95
N LYS A 122 13.78 7.63 -8.28
CA LYS A 122 14.14 7.74 -6.86
C LYS A 122 14.94 8.99 -6.46
N ASP A 123 15.67 9.58 -7.38
CA ASP A 123 16.47 10.79 -7.15
C ASP A 123 15.72 12.07 -7.55
N GLU A 124 14.51 11.94 -8.09
CA GLU A 124 13.67 13.04 -8.60
C GLU A 124 12.44 13.30 -7.71
N VAL A 125 12.18 12.44 -6.71
CA VAL A 125 10.99 12.53 -5.86
C VAL A 125 11.36 12.66 -4.39
N LEU A 126 10.54 13.32 -3.59
CA LEU A 126 10.76 13.45 -2.15
C LEU A 126 10.42 12.16 -1.41
N ALA A 127 9.31 11.52 -1.77
CA ALA A 127 8.81 10.27 -1.22
C ALA A 127 8.03 9.48 -2.27
N MET A 128 7.68 8.24 -1.98
CA MET A 128 6.76 7.44 -2.80
C MET A 128 5.33 7.56 -2.24
N ALA A 129 4.46 8.24 -2.97
CA ALA A 129 3.04 8.35 -2.61
C ALA A 129 2.27 7.05 -2.82
N GLN A 130 2.80 6.16 -3.68
CA GLN A 130 2.19 4.85 -3.95
C GLN A 130 3.24 3.86 -4.45
N SER A 131 3.23 2.64 -3.87
CA SER A 131 4.03 1.52 -4.35
C SER A 131 3.19 0.24 -4.30
N LEU A 132 2.83 -0.32 -5.47
CA LEU A 132 1.91 -1.46 -5.56
C LEU A 132 2.64 -2.77 -5.81
N GLY A 133 2.31 -3.77 -4.97
CA GLY A 133 2.86 -5.11 -4.94
C GLY A 133 3.84 -5.30 -3.79
N THR A 134 3.61 -6.28 -2.88
CA THR A 134 4.45 -6.47 -1.69
C THR A 134 5.87 -6.86 -2.07
N VAL A 135 6.08 -7.99 -2.79
CA VAL A 135 7.42 -8.38 -3.29
C VAL A 135 8.06 -7.30 -4.17
N ALA A 136 7.24 -6.58 -4.93
CA ALA A 136 7.70 -5.49 -5.78
C ALA A 136 8.24 -4.33 -4.93
N THR A 137 7.50 -3.89 -3.91
CA THR A 137 7.93 -2.86 -2.97
C THR A 137 9.14 -3.31 -2.15
N GLU A 138 9.15 -4.54 -1.62
CA GLU A 138 10.32 -5.10 -0.92
C GLU A 138 11.60 -5.03 -1.76
N SER A 139 11.50 -5.23 -3.08
CA SER A 139 12.67 -5.22 -3.97
C SER A 139 13.44 -3.90 -3.97
N MET A 140 12.81 -2.80 -3.59
CA MET A 140 13.44 -1.48 -3.54
C MET A 140 13.82 -1.01 -2.12
N LEU A 141 13.32 -1.66 -1.05
CA LEU A 141 13.44 -1.14 0.33
C LEU A 141 14.89 -0.92 0.78
N MET A 142 15.80 -1.83 0.47
CA MET A 142 17.21 -1.66 0.87
C MET A 142 17.84 -0.38 0.27
N ASP A 143 17.46 0.01 -0.96
CA ASP A 143 17.93 1.28 -1.55
C ASP A 143 17.13 2.46 -1.02
N ALA A 144 15.82 2.28 -0.76
CA ALA A 144 14.98 3.30 -0.14
C ALA A 144 15.48 3.68 1.26
N ASP A 145 15.91 2.69 2.07
CA ASP A 145 16.56 2.91 3.35
C ASP A 145 17.83 3.73 3.23
N ALA A 146 18.72 3.34 2.31
CA ALA A 146 19.97 4.06 2.08
C ALA A 146 19.77 5.49 1.58
N LYS A 147 18.59 5.80 1.05
CA LYS A 147 18.20 7.13 0.55
C LYS A 147 17.22 7.87 1.47
N GLU A 148 16.89 7.27 2.60
CA GLU A 148 15.94 7.83 3.58
C GLU A 148 14.56 8.15 2.98
N LEU A 149 14.09 7.34 2.02
CA LEU A 149 12.89 7.58 1.24
C LEU A 149 11.68 6.90 1.86
N LEU A 150 10.65 7.67 2.23
CA LEU A 150 9.37 7.14 2.72
C LEU A 150 8.54 6.53 1.58
N VAL A 151 7.74 5.52 1.93
CA VAL A 151 6.89 4.79 0.99
C VAL A 151 5.49 4.59 1.58
N VAL A 152 4.45 5.01 0.87
CA VAL A 152 3.08 4.58 1.11
C VAL A 152 2.83 3.34 0.26
N PRO A 153 2.65 2.15 0.86
CA PRO A 153 2.40 0.94 0.11
C PRO A 153 0.95 0.92 -0.38
N ALA A 154 0.73 0.28 -1.52
CA ALA A 154 -0.61 -0.01 -2.03
C ALA A 154 -0.93 -1.51 -1.87
N THR A 155 -0.35 -2.12 -0.86
CA THR A 155 -0.56 -3.50 -0.41
C THR A 155 -0.51 -3.53 1.11
N LEU A 156 -1.14 -4.53 1.72
CA LEU A 156 -1.35 -4.62 3.16
C LEU A 156 -0.64 -5.88 3.72
N GLY A 157 0.62 -6.08 3.37
CA GLY A 157 1.43 -7.17 3.89
C GLY A 157 1.79 -6.96 5.37
N SER A 158 1.74 -8.00 6.19
CA SER A 158 2.12 -7.90 7.62
C SER A 158 3.61 -7.59 7.85
N ASN A 159 4.43 -7.65 6.81
CA ASN A 159 5.84 -7.24 6.86
C ASN A 159 6.02 -5.73 7.02
N TRP A 160 5.04 -4.92 6.60
CA TRP A 160 5.11 -3.46 6.70
C TRP A 160 5.19 -2.97 8.14
N TYR A 161 4.63 -3.68 9.08
CA TYR A 161 4.76 -3.37 10.52
C TYR A 161 6.21 -3.38 11.04
N PHE A 162 7.15 -3.97 10.29
CA PHE A 162 8.57 -4.09 10.65
C PHE A 162 9.48 -3.17 9.82
N GLU A 163 8.88 -2.25 9.05
CA GLU A 163 9.59 -1.38 8.12
C GLU A 163 9.25 0.09 8.40
N ASP A 164 10.03 0.78 9.21
CA ASP A 164 9.80 2.16 9.66
C ASP A 164 9.56 3.18 8.51
N ARG A 165 10.02 2.85 7.29
CA ARG A 165 9.86 3.69 6.10
C ARG A 165 8.59 3.43 5.32
N VAL A 166 7.83 2.44 5.71
CA VAL A 166 6.61 2.04 5.00
C VAL A 166 5.39 2.41 5.84
N LEU A 167 4.62 3.36 5.35
CA LEU A 167 3.44 3.87 6.04
C LEU A 167 2.22 3.07 5.60
N GLU A 168 1.99 1.93 6.24
CA GLU A 168 0.83 1.09 5.96
C GLU A 168 -0.48 1.81 6.29
N ILE A 169 -1.47 1.63 5.44
CA ILE A 169 -2.72 2.39 5.50
C ILE A 169 -3.91 1.61 6.06
N GLY A 170 -3.71 0.38 6.53
CA GLY A 170 -4.84 -0.43 7.01
C GLY A 170 -4.44 -1.77 7.61
N THR A 171 -5.43 -2.61 7.83
CA THR A 171 -5.26 -3.95 8.41
C THR A 171 -4.50 -4.87 7.46
N SER A 172 -3.46 -5.55 7.95
CA SER A 172 -2.71 -6.50 7.12
C SER A 172 -3.57 -7.66 6.64
N TYR A 173 -3.21 -8.26 5.51
CA TYR A 173 -3.89 -9.45 5.00
C TYR A 173 -3.94 -10.59 6.02
N CYS A 174 -2.92 -10.68 6.87
CA CYS A 174 -2.87 -11.64 7.97
C CYS A 174 -3.96 -11.39 9.00
N ALA A 175 -4.07 -10.16 9.53
CA ALA A 175 -5.08 -9.81 10.52
C ALA A 175 -6.51 -9.80 9.91
N GLU A 176 -6.65 -9.36 8.66
CA GLU A 176 -7.91 -9.42 7.91
C GLU A 176 -8.41 -10.87 7.80
N ALA A 177 -7.52 -11.81 7.47
CA ALA A 177 -7.87 -13.22 7.41
C ALA A 177 -8.17 -13.84 8.78
N MET A 178 -7.49 -13.40 9.85
CA MET A 178 -7.87 -13.76 11.22
C MET A 178 -9.31 -13.32 11.54
N ASN A 179 -9.62 -12.05 11.24
CA ASN A 179 -10.99 -11.52 11.42
C ASN A 179 -12.02 -12.28 10.61
N ALA A 180 -11.71 -12.66 9.35
CA ALA A 180 -12.60 -13.43 8.51
C ALA A 180 -12.92 -14.80 9.11
N VAL A 181 -11.93 -15.49 9.68
CA VAL A 181 -12.13 -16.79 10.35
C VAL A 181 -12.88 -16.62 11.67
N ASP A 182 -12.50 -15.67 12.53
CA ASP A 182 -13.19 -15.41 13.78
C ASP A 182 -14.67 -15.09 13.55
N TYR A 183 -14.96 -14.21 12.58
CA TYR A 183 -16.34 -13.91 12.18
C TYR A 183 -17.08 -15.14 11.66
N GLY A 184 -16.41 -15.97 10.86
CA GLY A 184 -16.96 -17.21 10.35
C GLY A 184 -17.36 -18.19 11.45
N VAL A 185 -16.52 -18.34 12.47
CA VAL A 185 -16.80 -19.20 13.62
C VAL A 185 -17.92 -18.63 14.49
N ASP A 186 -17.85 -17.32 14.80
CA ASP A 186 -18.79 -16.70 15.76
C ASP A 186 -20.17 -16.44 15.17
N GLU A 187 -20.27 -16.07 13.89
CA GLU A 187 -21.52 -15.58 13.29
C GLU A 187 -22.09 -16.51 12.20
N LEU A 188 -21.25 -17.41 11.66
CA LEU A 188 -21.67 -18.33 10.60
C LEU A 188 -21.61 -19.80 11.01
N ASP A 189 -21.33 -20.11 12.30
CA ASP A 189 -21.19 -21.45 12.85
C ASP A 189 -20.19 -22.34 12.06
N ALA A 190 -19.06 -21.75 11.59
CA ALA A 190 -18.08 -22.49 10.80
C ALA A 190 -17.14 -23.31 11.70
N ASP A 191 -17.12 -24.62 11.53
CA ASP A 191 -16.24 -25.57 12.23
C ASP A 191 -15.05 -26.00 11.33
N SER A 192 -15.11 -25.70 10.02
CA SER A 192 -14.11 -26.06 9.02
C SER A 192 -13.81 -24.90 8.06
N ILE A 193 -12.53 -24.60 7.90
CA ILE A 193 -12.01 -23.45 7.15
C ILE A 193 -11.16 -23.95 5.99
N ALA A 194 -11.32 -23.36 4.81
CA ALA A 194 -10.36 -23.50 3.72
C ALA A 194 -9.79 -22.12 3.35
N ALA A 195 -8.52 -22.05 2.99
CA ALA A 195 -7.92 -20.85 2.42
C ALA A 195 -7.53 -21.14 0.96
N VAL A 196 -8.06 -20.36 0.02
CA VAL A 196 -7.67 -20.42 -1.39
C VAL A 196 -6.84 -19.16 -1.71
N HIS A 197 -5.57 -19.35 -2.06
CA HIS A 197 -4.64 -18.23 -2.15
C HIS A 197 -3.68 -18.34 -3.34
N PHE A 198 -3.19 -17.19 -3.81
CA PHE A 198 -2.02 -17.15 -4.67
C PHE A 198 -0.75 -17.46 -3.85
N PRO A 199 0.27 -18.10 -4.47
CA PRO A 199 1.56 -18.24 -3.81
C PRO A 199 2.26 -16.87 -3.72
N GLY A 200 3.03 -16.69 -2.67
CA GLY A 200 3.81 -15.49 -2.39
C GLY A 200 3.19 -14.65 -1.26
N ASP A 201 3.78 -13.52 -1.02
CA ASP A 201 3.55 -12.63 0.11
C ASP A 201 2.07 -12.34 0.42
N TYR A 202 1.33 -11.78 -0.53
CA TYR A 202 -0.10 -11.44 -0.37
C TYR A 202 -0.95 -12.65 0.02
N GLY A 203 -0.88 -13.69 -0.81
CA GLY A 203 -1.73 -14.86 -0.60
C GLY A 203 -1.28 -15.71 0.58
N ASP A 204 0.03 -15.86 0.77
CA ASP A 204 0.60 -16.62 1.89
C ASP A 204 0.35 -15.89 3.23
N ASP A 205 0.39 -14.54 3.25
CA ASP A 205 0.11 -13.73 4.44
C ASP A 205 -1.33 -13.98 4.96
N ALA A 206 -2.30 -13.87 4.07
CA ALA A 206 -3.69 -14.16 4.40
C ALA A 206 -3.94 -15.65 4.75
N MET A 207 -3.32 -16.59 4.02
CA MET A 207 -3.45 -18.01 4.32
C MET A 207 -2.90 -18.35 5.71
N VAL A 208 -1.75 -17.79 6.08
CA VAL A 208 -1.17 -17.98 7.41
C VAL A 208 -2.05 -17.37 8.49
N GLY A 209 -2.60 -16.17 8.28
CA GLY A 209 -3.58 -15.56 9.20
C GLY A 209 -4.81 -16.44 9.41
N ALA A 210 -5.38 -16.94 8.32
CA ALA A 210 -6.53 -17.87 8.40
C ALA A 210 -6.17 -19.17 9.14
N ARG A 211 -4.99 -19.73 8.90
CA ARG A 211 -4.50 -20.94 9.59
C ARG A 211 -4.32 -20.70 11.09
N ILE A 212 -3.74 -19.56 11.48
CA ILE A 212 -3.56 -19.18 12.88
C ILE A 212 -4.92 -19.10 13.58
N ALA A 213 -5.86 -18.37 13.00
CA ALA A 213 -7.19 -18.21 13.59
C ALA A 213 -7.96 -19.55 13.65
N ALA A 214 -7.94 -20.35 12.60
CA ALA A 214 -8.56 -21.68 12.61
C ALA A 214 -8.01 -22.54 13.76
N LYS A 215 -6.69 -22.49 13.99
CA LYS A 215 -6.06 -23.22 15.10
C LYS A 215 -6.47 -22.67 16.47
N GLU A 216 -6.50 -21.35 16.66
CA GLU A 216 -6.92 -20.74 17.94
C GLU A 216 -8.42 -20.97 18.23
N ARG A 217 -9.21 -21.20 17.18
CA ARG A 217 -10.65 -21.48 17.27
C ARG A 217 -10.99 -22.97 17.26
N ASP A 218 -9.98 -23.88 17.30
CA ASP A 218 -10.17 -25.33 17.20
C ASP A 218 -10.93 -25.77 15.92
N ALA A 219 -10.87 -25.00 14.83
CA ALA A 219 -11.49 -25.32 13.55
C ALA A 219 -10.56 -26.15 12.65
N GLU A 220 -11.12 -27.05 11.82
CA GLU A 220 -10.37 -27.77 10.80
C GLU A 220 -9.86 -26.79 9.73
N PHE A 221 -8.63 -27.00 9.22
CA PHE A 221 -8.02 -26.11 8.23
C PHE A 221 -7.53 -26.85 6.98
N THR A 222 -7.86 -26.32 5.80
CA THR A 222 -7.42 -26.81 4.49
C THR A 222 -6.75 -25.69 3.70
N ASP A 223 -5.50 -25.90 3.32
CA ASP A 223 -4.73 -24.99 2.44
C ASP A 223 -4.92 -25.39 0.97
N ILE A 224 -5.31 -24.42 0.11
CA ILE A 224 -5.55 -24.63 -1.32
C ILE A 224 -4.82 -23.54 -2.11
N GLN A 225 -3.64 -23.84 -2.59
CA GLN A 225 -2.88 -22.96 -3.45
C GLN A 225 -3.41 -22.95 -4.88
N THR A 226 -3.51 -21.78 -5.51
CA THR A 226 -3.87 -21.60 -6.92
C THR A 226 -3.01 -20.52 -7.56
N GLY A 227 -3.09 -20.35 -8.88
CA GLY A 227 -2.39 -19.31 -9.64
C GLY A 227 -3.35 -18.37 -10.36
N PRO A 228 -2.83 -17.28 -10.97
CA PRO A 228 -3.66 -16.33 -11.72
C PRO A 228 -4.25 -16.96 -13.00
N GLY A 229 -5.42 -16.46 -13.40
CA GLY A 229 -6.15 -16.87 -14.59
C GLY A 229 -7.47 -17.56 -14.27
N ALA A 230 -8.59 -16.92 -14.62
CA ALA A 230 -9.94 -17.45 -14.35
C ALA A 230 -10.18 -18.84 -14.94
N ASP A 231 -9.56 -19.15 -16.07
CA ASP A 231 -9.65 -20.44 -16.77
C ASP A 231 -8.80 -21.54 -16.10
N GLN A 232 -7.91 -21.20 -15.19
CA GLN A 232 -7.05 -22.13 -14.47
C GLN A 232 -7.65 -22.63 -13.15
N GLN A 233 -8.84 -22.16 -12.74
CA GLN A 233 -9.39 -22.38 -11.41
C GLN A 233 -10.10 -23.72 -11.20
N ALA A 234 -10.18 -24.60 -12.21
CA ALA A 234 -10.89 -25.86 -12.09
C ALA A 234 -10.37 -26.77 -10.95
N ALA A 235 -9.06 -26.76 -10.70
CA ALA A 235 -8.46 -27.54 -9.62
C ALA A 235 -8.82 -26.94 -8.23
N ALA A 236 -8.78 -25.61 -8.09
CA ALA A 236 -9.18 -24.92 -6.87
C ALA A 236 -10.67 -25.13 -6.57
N VAL A 237 -11.54 -24.99 -7.57
CA VAL A 237 -12.99 -25.30 -7.45
C VAL A 237 -13.19 -26.72 -6.91
N LYS A 238 -12.51 -27.70 -7.53
CA LYS A 238 -12.63 -29.09 -7.07
C LYS A 238 -12.13 -29.26 -5.63
N ALA A 239 -11.00 -28.65 -5.27
CA ALA A 239 -10.45 -28.73 -3.92
C ALA A 239 -11.37 -28.10 -2.87
N VAL A 240 -11.99 -26.95 -3.19
CA VAL A 240 -13.02 -26.30 -2.33
C VAL A 240 -14.22 -27.22 -2.12
N VAL A 241 -14.72 -27.85 -3.18
CA VAL A 241 -15.85 -28.77 -3.04
C VAL A 241 -15.49 -30.03 -2.25
N ASP A 242 -14.31 -30.58 -2.49
CA ASP A 242 -13.83 -31.78 -1.81
C ASP A 242 -13.51 -31.53 -0.33
N SER A 243 -13.09 -30.31 0.04
CA SER A 243 -12.82 -29.94 1.45
C SER A 243 -14.08 -29.98 2.30
N GLY A 244 -15.23 -29.66 1.70
CA GLY A 244 -16.49 -29.53 2.44
C GLY A 244 -16.48 -28.44 3.50
N ALA A 245 -15.54 -27.47 3.41
CA ALA A 245 -15.39 -26.39 4.38
C ALA A 245 -16.67 -25.56 4.54
N ASP A 246 -16.93 -25.09 5.75
CA ASP A 246 -18.07 -24.20 6.05
C ASP A 246 -17.76 -22.78 5.62
N LEU A 247 -16.46 -22.39 5.72
CA LEU A 247 -15.96 -21.07 5.29
C LEU A 247 -14.72 -21.24 4.40
N VAL A 248 -14.68 -20.45 3.32
CA VAL A 248 -13.52 -20.33 2.44
C VAL A 248 -13.00 -18.89 2.45
N VAL A 249 -11.79 -18.70 2.94
CA VAL A 249 -11.07 -17.42 2.82
C VAL A 249 -10.39 -17.36 1.44
N LEU A 250 -10.60 -16.27 0.70
CA LEU A 250 -10.07 -16.10 -0.66
C LEU A 250 -9.05 -14.99 -0.69
N SER A 251 -7.83 -15.30 -1.15
CA SER A 251 -6.73 -14.33 -1.34
C SER A 251 -6.17 -14.47 -2.77
N THR A 252 -7.00 -14.05 -3.72
CA THR A 252 -6.77 -14.13 -5.17
C THR A 252 -7.17 -12.82 -5.85
N GLY A 253 -7.21 -12.77 -7.17
CA GLY A 253 -7.78 -11.64 -7.90
C GLY A 253 -9.29 -11.76 -8.11
N PRO A 254 -9.97 -10.67 -8.52
CA PRO A 254 -11.43 -10.67 -8.70
C PRO A 254 -11.93 -11.68 -9.73
N LEU A 255 -11.16 -11.92 -10.80
CA LEU A 255 -11.54 -12.87 -11.86
C LEU A 255 -11.51 -14.31 -11.36
N GLU A 256 -10.54 -14.65 -10.54
CA GLU A 256 -10.41 -15.97 -9.91
C GLU A 256 -11.53 -16.18 -8.91
N VAL A 257 -11.89 -15.17 -8.11
CA VAL A 257 -13.04 -15.21 -7.18
C VAL A 257 -14.32 -15.56 -7.93
N ALA A 258 -14.60 -14.89 -9.06
CA ALA A 258 -15.78 -15.19 -9.86
C ALA A 258 -15.79 -16.66 -10.32
N ALA A 259 -14.65 -17.18 -10.79
CA ALA A 259 -14.50 -18.54 -11.27
C ALA A 259 -14.64 -19.56 -10.12
N ILE A 260 -14.00 -19.32 -8.97
CA ILE A 260 -14.01 -20.21 -7.81
C ILE A 260 -15.39 -20.25 -7.18
N VAL A 261 -15.95 -19.10 -6.80
CA VAL A 261 -17.28 -19.04 -6.14
C VAL A 261 -18.37 -19.55 -7.06
N GLY A 262 -18.40 -19.08 -8.33
CA GLY A 262 -19.37 -19.52 -9.31
C GLY A 262 -19.28 -21.02 -9.59
N GLY A 263 -18.07 -21.55 -9.78
CA GLY A 263 -17.82 -22.97 -10.03
C GLY A 263 -18.16 -23.86 -8.84
N ALA A 264 -17.76 -23.48 -7.62
CA ALA A 264 -18.02 -24.25 -6.40
C ALA A 264 -19.53 -24.32 -6.08
N VAL A 265 -20.23 -23.18 -6.17
CA VAL A 265 -21.70 -23.16 -5.96
C VAL A 265 -22.42 -23.96 -7.02
N GLN A 266 -22.01 -23.88 -8.30
CA GLN A 266 -22.56 -24.70 -9.39
C GLN A 266 -22.32 -26.20 -9.15
N ALA A 267 -21.18 -26.57 -8.56
CA ALA A 267 -20.86 -27.95 -8.19
C ALA A 267 -21.55 -28.42 -6.89
N GLY A 268 -22.35 -27.56 -6.24
CA GLY A 268 -23.17 -27.89 -5.07
C GLY A 268 -22.57 -27.54 -3.71
N PHE A 269 -21.44 -26.81 -3.68
CA PHE A 269 -20.85 -26.29 -2.45
C PHE A 269 -21.84 -25.39 -1.70
N LYS A 270 -21.88 -25.48 -0.37
CA LYS A 270 -22.84 -24.78 0.48
C LYS A 270 -22.22 -23.84 1.50
N GLY A 271 -20.90 -23.89 1.68
CA GLY A 271 -20.16 -23.00 2.57
C GLY A 271 -20.21 -21.54 2.11
N LYS A 272 -19.68 -20.68 2.94
CA LYS A 272 -19.55 -19.25 2.68
C LYS A 272 -18.15 -18.91 2.20
N PHE A 273 -18.01 -17.75 1.60
CA PHE A 273 -16.73 -17.22 1.14
C PHE A 273 -16.51 -15.83 1.72
N VAL A 274 -15.30 -15.58 2.23
CA VAL A 274 -14.85 -14.23 2.58
C VAL A 274 -13.61 -13.94 1.74
N GLY A 275 -13.69 -12.94 0.89
CA GLY A 275 -12.55 -12.50 0.08
C GLY A 275 -11.83 -11.32 0.72
N SER A 276 -10.49 -11.33 0.69
CA SER A 276 -9.65 -10.22 1.12
C SER A 276 -9.81 -9.00 0.20
N ILE A 277 -9.28 -7.86 0.61
CA ILE A 277 -9.46 -6.59 -0.09
C ILE A 277 -9.21 -6.64 -1.61
N PRO A 278 -8.17 -7.30 -2.17
CA PRO A 278 -7.95 -7.34 -3.62
C PRO A 278 -8.95 -8.18 -4.42
N THR A 279 -9.88 -8.87 -3.78
CA THR A 279 -10.77 -9.87 -4.42
C THR A 279 -12.06 -9.31 -5.00
N TRP A 280 -12.46 -8.10 -4.63
CA TRP A 280 -13.70 -7.49 -5.10
C TRP A 280 -13.48 -6.52 -6.26
N ASN A 281 -14.43 -6.50 -7.15
CA ASN A 281 -14.63 -5.44 -8.13
C ASN A 281 -16.12 -5.41 -8.50
N GLY A 282 -16.77 -4.25 -8.50
CA GLY A 282 -18.20 -4.12 -8.79
C GLY A 282 -18.66 -4.70 -10.13
N ALA A 283 -17.75 -4.83 -11.11
CA ALA A 283 -18.02 -5.51 -12.37
C ALA A 283 -18.34 -7.01 -12.20
N LEU A 284 -18.01 -7.63 -11.07
CA LEU A 284 -18.37 -9.01 -10.76
C LEU A 284 -19.90 -9.23 -10.71
N LEU A 285 -20.66 -8.20 -10.37
CA LEU A 285 -22.14 -8.24 -10.42
C LEU A 285 -22.71 -8.31 -11.85
N GLN A 286 -21.87 -8.09 -12.87
CA GLN A 286 -22.23 -8.29 -14.28
C GLN A 286 -21.78 -9.66 -14.82
N SER A 287 -21.07 -10.45 -14.01
CA SER A 287 -20.55 -11.75 -14.39
C SER A 287 -21.60 -12.86 -14.23
N PRO A 288 -21.44 -14.02 -14.88
CA PRO A 288 -22.28 -15.21 -14.62
C PRO A 288 -22.22 -15.69 -13.16
N ALA A 289 -21.21 -15.33 -12.39
CA ALA A 289 -21.06 -15.70 -10.98
C ALA A 289 -21.89 -14.80 -10.04
N ALA A 290 -22.48 -13.70 -10.51
CA ALA A 290 -23.20 -12.74 -9.67
C ALA A 290 -24.25 -13.38 -8.73
N PRO A 291 -25.10 -14.33 -9.15
CA PRO A 291 -26.04 -14.97 -8.23
C PRO A 291 -25.35 -15.77 -7.11
N ALA A 292 -24.22 -16.42 -7.39
CA ALA A 292 -23.45 -17.16 -6.40
C ALA A 292 -22.76 -16.22 -5.42
N LEU A 293 -22.16 -15.14 -5.92
CA LEU A 293 -21.55 -14.09 -5.11
C LEU A 293 -22.55 -13.44 -4.16
N GLN A 294 -23.72 -13.04 -4.65
CA GLN A 294 -24.79 -12.46 -3.81
C GLN A 294 -25.31 -13.42 -2.74
N ALA A 295 -25.25 -14.73 -2.97
CA ALA A 295 -25.77 -15.73 -2.04
C ALA A 295 -24.76 -16.17 -0.97
N SER A 296 -23.46 -16.11 -1.26
CA SER A 296 -22.46 -16.79 -0.43
C SER A 296 -21.15 -16.04 -0.20
N TYR A 297 -20.95 -14.88 -0.80
CA TYR A 297 -19.69 -14.14 -0.70
C TYR A 297 -19.82 -12.91 0.20
N MET A 298 -18.77 -12.66 0.97
CA MET A 298 -18.50 -11.42 1.71
C MET A 298 -17.14 -10.88 1.31
N TRP A 299 -16.98 -9.58 1.37
CA TRP A 299 -15.73 -8.88 1.10
C TRP A 299 -15.17 -8.28 2.38
N ALA A 300 -13.96 -8.66 2.77
CA ALA A 300 -13.23 -8.04 3.86
C ALA A 300 -12.44 -6.83 3.32
N THR A 301 -12.42 -5.75 4.09
CA THR A 301 -11.68 -4.53 3.77
C THR A 301 -11.30 -3.81 5.06
N SER A 302 -10.17 -3.08 5.04
CA SER A 302 -9.73 -2.21 6.13
C SER A 302 -10.40 -0.83 6.10
N PHE A 303 -11.12 -0.50 5.02
CA PHE A 303 -11.60 0.85 4.77
C PHE A 303 -13.12 0.92 4.83
N PRO A 304 -13.69 2.07 5.24
CA PRO A 304 -15.10 2.34 5.06
C PRO A 304 -15.50 2.25 3.59
N LEU A 305 -16.75 1.89 3.32
CA LEU A 305 -17.24 1.69 1.96
C LEU A 305 -17.50 3.02 1.24
N TRP A 306 -17.52 2.98 -0.11
CA TRP A 306 -17.74 4.16 -0.98
C TRP A 306 -18.91 5.06 -0.58
N ASP A 307 -20.03 4.48 -0.13
CA ASP A 307 -21.25 5.21 0.21
C ASP A 307 -21.28 5.71 1.67
N THR A 308 -20.15 5.59 2.42
CA THR A 308 -20.01 6.12 3.78
C THR A 308 -20.20 7.63 3.80
N ASP A 309 -20.90 8.12 4.82
CA ASP A 309 -21.21 9.54 5.02
C ASP A 309 -20.12 10.20 5.90
N SER A 310 -19.12 10.82 5.26
CA SER A 310 -18.10 11.63 5.90
C SER A 310 -17.59 12.73 4.97
N PRO A 311 -16.96 13.80 5.49
CA PRO A 311 -16.43 14.87 4.68
C PRO A 311 -15.43 14.41 3.61
N GLY A 312 -14.53 13.47 3.95
CA GLY A 312 -13.56 12.92 3.01
C GLY A 312 -14.21 12.15 1.87
N PHE A 313 -15.23 11.31 2.16
CA PHE A 313 -16.00 10.61 1.12
C PHE A 313 -16.83 11.55 0.26
N GLU A 314 -17.37 12.63 0.80
CA GLU A 314 -18.07 13.66 0.00
C GLU A 314 -17.12 14.36 -0.98
N ALA A 315 -15.94 14.79 -0.49
CA ALA A 315 -14.92 15.43 -1.33
C ALA A 315 -14.40 14.47 -2.41
N MET A 316 -14.13 13.22 -2.05
CA MET A 316 -13.69 12.18 -2.98
C MET A 316 -14.74 11.92 -4.08
N ARG A 317 -16.01 11.75 -3.72
CA ARG A 317 -17.09 11.53 -4.69
C ARG A 317 -17.25 12.73 -5.63
N ALA A 318 -17.12 13.96 -5.10
CA ALA A 318 -17.13 15.18 -5.92
C ALA A 318 -15.98 15.20 -6.92
N ALA A 319 -14.77 14.81 -6.49
CA ALA A 319 -13.59 14.73 -7.35
C ALA A 319 -13.68 13.60 -8.39
N ASN A 320 -14.31 12.46 -8.06
CA ASN A 320 -14.55 11.37 -9.00
C ASN A 320 -15.53 11.80 -10.13
N GLY A 321 -16.44 12.73 -9.86
CA GLY A 321 -17.36 13.29 -10.84
C GLY A 321 -18.28 12.23 -11.46
N ASP A 322 -18.38 12.23 -12.80
CA ASP A 322 -19.23 11.29 -13.55
C ASP A 322 -18.55 9.93 -13.85
N GLN A 323 -17.36 9.67 -13.30
CA GLN A 323 -16.69 8.37 -13.48
C GLN A 323 -17.40 7.27 -12.68
N THR A 324 -17.26 6.03 -13.15
CA THR A 324 -17.82 4.87 -12.44
C THR A 324 -17.20 4.76 -11.05
N PRO A 325 -18.00 4.71 -9.97
CA PRO A 325 -17.53 4.50 -8.61
C PRO A 325 -16.66 3.24 -8.48
N ASN A 326 -15.57 3.35 -7.71
CA ASN A 326 -14.63 2.26 -7.56
C ASN A 326 -13.93 2.35 -6.19
N ASP A 327 -13.97 1.27 -5.40
CA ASP A 327 -13.42 1.24 -4.04
C ASP A 327 -11.89 1.44 -4.03
N TYR A 328 -11.19 1.04 -5.09
CA TYR A 328 -9.74 1.28 -5.19
C TYR A 328 -9.42 2.74 -5.51
N PHE A 329 -10.32 3.47 -6.15
CA PHE A 329 -10.19 4.94 -6.27
C PHE A 329 -10.26 5.57 -4.86
N ALA A 330 -11.20 5.13 -4.03
CA ALA A 330 -11.30 5.59 -2.66
C ALA A 330 -10.03 5.25 -1.86
N LEU A 331 -9.47 4.04 -2.03
CA LEU A 331 -8.23 3.65 -1.38
C LEU A 331 -7.04 4.53 -1.79
N GLY A 332 -6.91 4.83 -3.07
CA GLY A 332 -5.86 5.73 -3.57
C GLY A 332 -6.00 7.16 -3.04
N TRP A 333 -7.23 7.66 -2.91
CA TRP A 333 -7.53 8.93 -2.26
C TRP A 333 -7.12 8.91 -0.78
N THR A 334 -7.51 7.87 -0.05
CA THR A 334 -7.26 7.72 1.38
C THR A 334 -5.77 7.74 1.74
N GLY A 335 -4.93 7.05 0.96
CA GLY A 335 -3.47 7.04 1.16
C GLY A 335 -2.82 8.43 1.09
N GLY A 336 -3.47 9.37 0.42
CA GLY A 336 -2.99 10.75 0.33
C GLY A 336 -2.99 11.51 1.65
N TYR A 337 -3.93 11.23 2.55
CA TYR A 337 -4.02 11.91 3.86
C TYR A 337 -2.78 11.70 4.72
N ILE A 338 -2.22 10.49 4.72
CA ILE A 338 -1.04 10.17 5.53
C ILE A 338 0.17 10.98 5.05
N MET A 339 0.46 10.95 3.77
CA MET A 339 1.57 11.72 3.20
C MET A 339 1.34 13.23 3.36
N LYS A 340 0.07 13.70 3.25
CA LYS A 340 -0.27 15.10 3.49
C LYS A 340 0.08 15.51 4.92
N ALA A 341 -0.26 14.70 5.92
CA ALA A 341 0.05 14.99 7.32
C ALA A 341 1.57 15.07 7.57
N VAL A 342 2.34 14.15 6.98
CA VAL A 342 3.81 14.18 7.05
C VAL A 342 4.36 15.46 6.42
N LEU A 343 3.89 15.84 5.24
CA LEU A 343 4.37 17.05 4.56
C LEU A 343 3.98 18.33 5.31
N GLU A 344 2.76 18.41 5.86
CA GLU A 344 2.31 19.57 6.64
C GLU A 344 3.21 19.80 7.84
N GLN A 345 3.52 18.75 8.60
CA GLN A 345 4.39 18.87 9.77
C GLN A 345 5.82 19.22 9.38
N ALA A 346 6.37 18.56 8.36
CA ALA A 346 7.74 18.82 7.89
C ALA A 346 7.92 20.27 7.38
N ILE A 347 6.89 20.84 6.74
CA ILE A 347 6.88 22.24 6.33
C ILE A 347 6.76 23.19 7.53
N GLU A 348 5.95 22.83 8.53
CA GLU A 348 5.84 23.62 9.76
C GLU A 348 7.18 23.65 10.53
N ASP A 349 7.93 22.57 10.48
CA ASP A 349 9.26 22.43 11.08
C ASP A 349 10.38 23.07 10.22
N ASP A 350 10.05 23.60 9.02
CA ASP A 350 10.98 24.19 8.05
C ASP A 350 12.09 23.21 7.61
N ASP A 351 11.78 21.90 7.51
CA ASP A 351 12.71 20.87 7.07
C ASP A 351 12.02 19.80 6.20
N LEU A 352 12.19 19.92 4.88
CA LEU A 352 11.72 18.96 3.88
C LEU A 352 12.81 17.96 3.47
N SER A 353 13.78 17.67 4.33
CA SER A 353 14.71 16.56 4.10
C SER A 353 14.00 15.21 4.28
N ARG A 354 14.45 14.19 3.55
CA ARG A 354 13.90 12.84 3.70
C ARG A 354 14.10 12.26 5.09
N ALA A 355 15.23 12.58 5.75
CA ALA A 355 15.49 12.18 7.12
C ALA A 355 14.43 12.73 8.08
N HIS A 356 14.11 14.03 7.96
CA HIS A 356 13.10 14.66 8.80
C HIS A 356 11.69 14.13 8.50
N LEU A 357 11.36 13.85 7.24
CA LEU A 357 10.09 13.20 6.90
C LEU A 357 9.92 11.86 7.63
N LEU A 358 10.98 11.07 7.76
CA LEU A 358 10.96 9.83 8.52
C LEU A 358 10.72 10.07 10.01
N ASP A 359 11.44 11.05 10.59
CA ASP A 359 11.26 11.41 12.02
C ASP A 359 9.82 11.88 12.30
N VAL A 360 9.24 12.68 11.40
CA VAL A 360 7.82 13.08 11.46
C VAL A 360 6.92 11.86 11.37
N ALA A 361 7.10 11.04 10.33
CA ALA A 361 6.24 9.88 10.06
C ALA A 361 6.19 8.92 11.26
N THR A 362 7.35 8.56 11.82
CA THR A 362 7.44 7.64 12.98
C THR A 362 6.99 8.26 14.31
N SER A 363 6.69 9.55 14.34
CA SER A 363 6.11 10.24 15.49
C SER A 363 4.59 10.43 15.38
N LEU A 364 3.99 10.16 14.23
CA LEU A 364 2.54 10.31 14.03
C LEU A 364 1.77 9.26 14.83
N THR A 365 0.87 9.71 15.67
CA THR A 365 -0.06 8.85 16.42
C THR A 365 -1.49 8.91 15.91
N GLU A 366 -1.78 9.89 15.05
CA GLU A 366 -3.11 10.12 14.48
C GLU A 366 -2.98 10.94 13.20
N VAL A 367 -3.85 10.69 12.24
CA VAL A 367 -4.00 11.48 11.01
C VAL A 367 -5.46 11.85 10.83
N ASP A 368 -5.75 13.15 10.68
CA ASP A 368 -7.08 13.58 10.25
C ASP A 368 -7.33 13.19 8.80
N SER A 369 -8.06 12.12 8.61
CA SER A 369 -8.45 11.58 7.31
C SER A 369 -9.86 12.00 6.87
N GLU A 370 -10.48 12.96 7.57
CA GLU A 370 -11.87 13.38 7.30
C GLU A 370 -12.88 12.21 7.29
N GLY A 371 -12.59 11.16 8.08
CA GLY A 371 -13.40 9.94 8.18
C GLY A 371 -13.20 8.94 7.04
N MET A 372 -12.08 9.01 6.32
CA MET A 372 -11.70 8.03 5.30
C MET A 372 -10.96 6.81 5.86
N LEU A 373 -10.38 6.94 7.05
CA LEU A 373 -9.73 5.85 7.80
C LEU A 373 -10.50 5.57 9.10
N PRO A 374 -10.50 4.32 9.58
CA PRO A 374 -10.96 4.01 10.92
C PRO A 374 -10.16 4.78 11.99
N GLU A 375 -10.79 5.09 13.12
CA GLU A 375 -10.11 5.73 14.25
C GLU A 375 -8.92 4.88 14.71
N GLY A 376 -7.75 5.51 14.92
CA GLY A 376 -6.53 4.85 15.38
C GLY A 376 -5.75 4.09 14.30
N SER A 377 -6.18 4.07 13.04
CA SER A 377 -5.53 3.30 11.97
C SER A 377 -4.30 3.96 11.33
N ALA A 378 -3.95 5.17 11.73
CA ALA A 378 -2.76 5.88 11.24
C ALA A 378 -1.83 6.25 12.41
N ASN A 379 -1.56 5.28 13.28
CA ASN A 379 -0.56 5.36 14.33
C ASN A 379 0.73 4.68 13.88
N TYR A 380 1.79 5.45 13.69
CA TYR A 380 3.12 4.95 13.30
C TYR A 380 4.14 5.10 14.42
N ALA A 381 3.72 5.56 15.60
CA ALA A 381 4.57 5.66 16.79
C ALA A 381 4.46 4.39 17.65
N GLY A 382 5.51 4.09 18.40
CA GLY A 382 5.51 2.95 19.31
C GLY A 382 6.04 1.65 18.70
N ASP A 383 5.68 0.52 19.30
CA ASP A 383 6.10 -0.79 18.80
C ASP A 383 5.12 -1.36 17.76
N VAL A 384 5.55 -2.41 17.08
CA VAL A 384 4.78 -3.11 16.02
C VAL A 384 3.34 -3.42 16.43
N ASN A 385 3.13 -3.85 17.67
CA ASN A 385 1.82 -4.25 18.16
C ASN A 385 0.94 -3.06 18.58
N GLU A 386 1.54 -1.89 18.82
CA GLU A 386 0.84 -0.63 19.03
C GLU A 386 0.44 0.03 17.71
N GLN A 387 1.23 -0.19 16.64
CA GLN A 387 0.96 0.35 15.30
C GLN A 387 -0.04 -0.50 14.51
N ALA A 388 -0.02 -1.83 14.69
CA ALA A 388 -0.81 -2.77 13.89
C ALA A 388 -2.32 -2.48 13.94
N VAL A 389 -2.90 -2.14 12.79
CA VAL A 389 -4.36 -2.05 12.61
C VAL A 389 -4.96 -3.44 12.66
N ARG A 390 -6.00 -3.62 13.49
CA ARG A 390 -6.55 -4.95 13.77
C ARG A 390 -7.99 -5.13 13.35
N SER A 391 -8.72 -4.05 13.05
CA SER A 391 -10.11 -4.12 12.67
C SER A 391 -10.31 -4.32 11.16
N SER A 392 -11.43 -4.91 10.78
CA SER A 392 -11.86 -5.07 9.40
C SER A 392 -13.33 -4.73 9.26
N ASN A 393 -13.72 -4.24 8.09
CA ASN A 393 -15.10 -4.10 7.68
C ASN A 393 -15.50 -5.28 6.78
N PHE A 394 -16.74 -5.75 6.86
CA PHE A 394 -17.25 -6.73 5.93
C PHE A 394 -18.41 -6.15 5.14
N GLY A 395 -18.33 -6.27 3.82
CA GLY A 395 -19.38 -5.91 2.89
C GLY A 395 -19.99 -7.12 2.20
N VAL A 396 -21.20 -6.99 1.71
CA VAL A 396 -21.87 -8.04 0.94
C VAL A 396 -22.26 -7.51 -0.45
N PRO A 397 -22.19 -8.35 -1.50
CA PRO A 397 -22.61 -7.96 -2.84
C PRO A 397 -24.07 -7.49 -2.85
N THR A 398 -24.26 -6.19 -3.09
CA THR A 398 -25.56 -5.52 -3.00
C THR A 398 -25.82 -4.73 -4.29
N PRO A 399 -26.61 -5.28 -5.22
CA PRO A 399 -26.99 -4.55 -6.42
C PRO A 399 -27.70 -3.23 -6.10
N GLY A 400 -27.26 -2.14 -6.70
CA GLY A 400 -27.84 -0.81 -6.51
C GLY A 400 -27.08 0.12 -5.58
N THR A 401 -26.07 -0.36 -4.85
CA THR A 401 -25.06 0.50 -4.24
C THR A 401 -24.04 0.98 -5.28
N SER A 402 -23.28 2.02 -4.97
CA SER A 402 -22.39 2.69 -5.95
C SER A 402 -21.31 1.74 -6.51
N THR A 403 -20.69 0.91 -5.66
CA THR A 403 -19.64 -0.04 -6.05
C THR A 403 -20.10 -1.51 -6.06
N GLY A 404 -21.41 -1.75 -5.84
CA GLY A 404 -21.97 -3.09 -5.81
C GLY A 404 -21.75 -3.83 -4.49
N ILE A 405 -21.19 -3.17 -3.48
CA ILE A 405 -21.03 -3.66 -2.10
C ILE A 405 -21.89 -2.80 -1.16
N GLY A 406 -22.59 -3.44 -0.25
CA GLY A 406 -23.25 -2.79 0.88
C GLY A 406 -22.62 -3.24 2.20
N PRO A 407 -22.72 -2.41 3.26
CA PRO A 407 -22.16 -2.75 4.57
C PRO A 407 -22.87 -3.94 5.20
N SER A 408 -22.14 -4.79 5.90
CA SER A 408 -22.65 -5.89 6.70
C SER A 408 -22.17 -5.78 8.14
N VAL A 409 -20.87 -5.59 8.33
CA VAL A 409 -20.24 -5.40 9.64
C VAL A 409 -19.19 -4.31 9.50
N GLU A 410 -19.16 -3.40 10.45
CA GLU A 410 -18.18 -2.32 10.51
C GLU A 410 -17.29 -2.48 11.74
N ASP A 411 -16.01 -2.17 11.60
CA ASP A 411 -15.00 -2.11 12.67
C ASP A 411 -14.94 -3.39 13.52
N TYR A 412 -14.93 -4.55 12.87
CA TYR A 412 -14.85 -5.85 13.53
C TYR A 412 -13.41 -6.21 13.86
N THR A 413 -13.15 -6.52 15.13
CA THR A 413 -11.88 -7.12 15.57
C THR A 413 -12.20 -8.44 16.27
N GLY A 414 -11.80 -9.54 15.65
CA GLY A 414 -11.96 -10.87 16.21
C GLY A 414 -10.93 -11.16 17.31
N PRO A 415 -11.21 -12.10 18.23
CA PRO A 415 -10.34 -12.38 19.37
C PRO A 415 -8.93 -12.84 18.97
N THR A 416 -8.77 -13.47 17.80
CA THR A 416 -7.46 -13.88 17.30
C THR A 416 -6.65 -12.67 16.88
N ALA A 417 -7.21 -11.78 16.05
CA ALA A 417 -6.52 -10.57 15.60
C ALA A 417 -6.23 -9.61 16.76
N GLU A 418 -7.15 -9.49 17.73
CA GLU A 418 -6.98 -8.66 18.93
C GLU A 418 -5.80 -9.14 19.78
N GLY A 419 -5.70 -10.45 19.99
CA GLY A 419 -4.70 -11.07 20.87
C GLY A 419 -3.40 -11.42 20.19
N TYR A 420 -3.27 -11.26 18.86
CA TYR A 420 -2.09 -11.71 18.14
C TYR A 420 -0.89 -10.79 18.37
N ASP A 421 0.26 -11.41 18.73
CA ASP A 421 1.53 -10.72 18.95
C ASP A 421 2.42 -10.86 17.72
N PHE A 422 2.46 -9.82 16.88
CA PHE A 422 3.28 -9.77 15.67
C PHE A 422 4.76 -9.71 16.04
N LYS A 423 5.53 -10.75 15.66
CA LYS A 423 6.98 -10.87 15.88
C LYS A 423 7.77 -10.93 14.58
N GLU A 424 7.13 -11.27 13.51
CA GLU A 424 7.61 -11.32 12.14
C GLU A 424 6.42 -11.31 11.19
N ALA A 425 6.66 -11.07 9.91
CA ALA A 425 5.62 -11.15 8.90
C ALA A 425 4.96 -12.55 8.89
N CYS A 426 3.65 -12.60 8.78
CA CYS A 426 2.91 -13.85 8.84
C CYS A 426 3.36 -14.86 7.78
N PHE A 427 3.59 -14.42 6.55
CA PHE A 427 4.03 -15.31 5.46
C PHE A 427 5.41 -15.95 5.67
N LEU A 428 6.20 -15.50 6.64
CA LEU A 428 7.45 -16.12 7.05
C LEU A 428 7.23 -17.30 8.01
N GLN A 429 6.04 -17.41 8.62
CA GLN A 429 5.70 -18.47 9.58
C GLN A 429 5.20 -19.72 8.83
N LYS A 430 6.11 -20.56 8.41
CA LYS A 430 5.83 -21.80 7.65
C LYS A 430 5.48 -22.99 8.52
#